data_74011d398e2fcc029e0eceaa5534a4f5
#
_entry.id   74011d398e2fcc029e0eceaa5534a4f5
#
_cell.length_a   1.000
_cell.length_b   1.000
_cell.length_c   1.000
_cell.angle_alpha   90.00
_cell.angle_beta   90.00
_cell.angle_gamma   90.00
#
_symmetry.space_group_name_H-M   'P 1'
#
loop_
_entity.id
_entity.type
_entity.pdbx_description
1 polymer ?
#
loop_
_entity_poly.entity_id
_entity_poly.type
_entity_poly.pdbx_seq_one_letter_code
_entity_poly.pdbx_strand_id
1 'polypeptide(L)'
;MNNPCGPVPLLFITGFLGSGKTTLLNRILDEAAAQGKKIGVIINEWGRVNIDSSLIRAKDIEIEELNDGQVFCSCLSGNFLEALVLLAKRSLDVVIVETSGMANPFPLRNILCDLKRLTGGHYVYQGMIALIDPESFLDLVEDINAVEEQVIASQRIIINKIELADGETLARIRKKIRQLNPHAG
;
A
#
# COMPACT_ATOMS: atom_id res chain seq x y z
N MET A 1 -20.68 -15.93 -2.29
CA MET A 1 -20.58 -16.23 -0.85
C MET A 1 -20.74 -14.91 -0.14
N ASN A 2 -21.83 -14.69 0.59
CA ASN A 2 -22.02 -13.42 1.31
C ASN A 2 -21.17 -13.45 2.59
N ASN A 3 -20.24 -12.52 2.72
CA ASN A 3 -19.50 -12.31 3.95
C ASN A 3 -20.51 -11.76 5.01
N PRO A 4 -20.72 -12.41 6.15
CA PRO A 4 -21.68 -11.97 7.15
C PRO A 4 -21.32 -10.62 7.80
N CYS A 5 -20.09 -10.13 7.62
CA CYS A 5 -19.58 -8.86 8.18
C CYS A 5 -19.55 -7.69 7.18
N GLY A 6 -20.07 -7.85 5.96
CA GLY A 6 -19.96 -6.82 4.92
C GLY A 6 -18.67 -6.92 4.09
N PRO A 7 -18.43 -5.98 3.15
CA PRO A 7 -17.24 -6.00 2.31
C PRO A 7 -15.98 -5.71 3.11
N VAL A 8 -14.88 -6.41 2.78
CA VAL A 8 -13.59 -6.28 3.45
C VAL A 8 -12.87 -5.01 2.96
N PRO A 9 -12.43 -4.11 3.87
CA PRO A 9 -11.60 -2.96 3.52
C PRO A 9 -10.31 -3.37 2.82
N LEU A 10 -9.99 -2.70 1.71
CA LEU A 10 -8.76 -2.88 0.94
C LEU A 10 -7.98 -1.56 0.92
N LEU A 11 -6.80 -1.55 1.54
CA LEU A 11 -5.93 -0.40 1.70
C LEU A 11 -4.61 -0.62 0.97
N PHE A 12 -4.07 0.42 0.34
CA PHE A 12 -2.77 0.39 -0.31
C PHE A 12 -1.76 1.28 0.42
N ILE A 13 -0.52 0.79 0.54
CA ILE A 13 0.63 1.55 1.02
C ILE A 13 1.63 1.65 -0.13
N THR A 14 1.97 2.87 -0.53
CA THR A 14 2.93 3.17 -1.58
C THR A 14 3.97 4.18 -1.10
N GLY A 15 4.94 4.51 -1.93
CA GLY A 15 6.04 5.42 -1.64
C GLY A 15 7.36 4.86 -2.19
N PHE A 16 8.32 5.71 -2.47
CA PHE A 16 9.60 5.32 -3.06
C PHE A 16 10.40 4.36 -2.15
N LEU A 17 11.46 3.78 -2.69
CA LEU A 17 12.38 2.91 -1.95
C LEU A 17 12.94 3.64 -0.71
N GLY A 18 12.96 2.96 0.43
CA GLY A 18 13.48 3.52 1.68
C GLY A 18 12.52 4.46 2.41
N SER A 19 11.34 4.83 1.88
CA SER A 19 10.40 5.76 2.53
C SER A 19 9.78 5.26 3.84
N GLY A 20 9.93 3.97 4.16
CA GLY A 20 9.46 3.36 5.41
C GLY A 20 8.15 2.61 5.31
N LYS A 21 7.72 2.18 4.10
CA LYS A 21 6.48 1.41 3.87
C LYS A 21 6.37 0.18 4.77
N THR A 22 7.37 -0.70 4.72
CA THR A 22 7.42 -1.93 5.52
C THR A 22 7.43 -1.65 7.03
N THR A 23 8.08 -0.57 7.45
CA THR A 23 8.07 -0.14 8.87
C THR A 23 6.68 0.29 9.30
N LEU A 24 5.96 1.06 8.46
CA LEU A 24 4.57 1.43 8.72
C LEU A 24 3.67 0.19 8.73
N LEU A 25 3.82 -0.70 7.73
CA LEU A 25 3.05 -1.94 7.66
C LEU A 25 3.22 -2.76 8.94
N ASN A 26 4.45 -2.99 9.39
CA ASN A 26 4.72 -3.75 10.62
C ASN A 26 4.05 -3.13 11.85
N ARG A 27 4.07 -1.80 12.00
CA ARG A 27 3.36 -1.10 13.09
C ARG A 27 1.84 -1.30 13.02
N ILE A 28 1.27 -1.25 11.82
CA ILE A 28 -0.17 -1.51 11.63
C ILE A 28 -0.50 -2.96 12.00
N LEU A 29 0.34 -3.91 11.62
CA LEU A 29 0.16 -5.33 11.94
C LEU A 29 0.23 -5.57 13.45
N ASP A 30 1.16 -4.93 14.15
CA ASP A 30 1.28 -5.02 15.61
C ASP A 30 0.04 -4.49 16.32
N GLU A 31 -0.43 -3.31 15.93
CA GLU A 31 -1.61 -2.68 16.51
C GLU A 31 -2.88 -3.51 16.24
N ALA A 32 -3.04 -3.97 15.03
CA ALA A 32 -4.21 -4.77 14.65
C ALA A 32 -4.23 -6.12 15.35
N ALA A 33 -3.06 -6.74 15.54
CA ALA A 33 -2.96 -7.97 16.30
C ALA A 33 -3.28 -7.77 17.79
N ALA A 34 -2.86 -6.64 18.38
CA ALA A 34 -3.23 -6.28 19.75
C ALA A 34 -4.76 -6.11 19.89
N GLN A 35 -5.46 -5.74 18.80
CA GLN A 35 -6.92 -5.63 18.75
C GLN A 35 -7.62 -6.94 18.33
N GLY A 36 -6.90 -8.04 18.12
CA GLY A 36 -7.46 -9.33 17.69
C GLY A 36 -8.04 -9.30 16.26
N LYS A 37 -7.54 -8.40 15.39
CA LYS A 37 -7.98 -8.27 14.00
C LYS A 37 -7.29 -9.28 13.11
N LYS A 38 -8.05 -9.85 12.17
CA LYS A 38 -7.55 -10.76 11.12
C LYS A 38 -7.18 -9.97 9.89
N ILE A 39 -5.91 -9.98 9.51
CA ILE A 39 -5.40 -9.17 8.41
C ILE A 39 -4.88 -10.05 7.28
N GLY A 40 -5.28 -9.73 6.05
CA GLY A 40 -4.60 -10.19 4.85
C GLY A 40 -3.56 -9.17 4.40
N VAL A 41 -2.39 -9.62 4.03
CA VAL A 41 -1.31 -8.76 3.53
C VAL A 41 -0.82 -9.27 2.19
N ILE A 42 -0.68 -8.36 1.23
CA ILE A 42 0.01 -8.63 -0.02
C ILE A 42 1.22 -7.72 -0.08
N ILE A 43 2.39 -8.32 -0.28
CA ILE A 43 3.66 -7.60 -0.38
C ILE A 43 4.24 -7.80 -1.75
N ASN A 44 4.56 -6.68 -2.40
CA ASN A 44 5.18 -6.66 -3.71
C ASN A 44 6.47 -5.84 -3.66
N GLU A 45 7.53 -6.44 -3.16
CA GLU A 45 8.85 -5.82 -3.17
C GLU A 45 9.90 -6.74 -3.77
N TRP A 46 10.82 -6.15 -4.53
CA TRP A 46 11.99 -6.84 -5.06
C TRP A 46 13.04 -6.97 -3.94
N GLY A 47 13.09 -8.13 -3.31
CA GLY A 47 14.00 -8.42 -2.22
C GLY A 47 13.29 -8.99 -0.99
N ARG A 48 14.02 -9.66 -0.13
CA ARG A 48 13.48 -10.29 1.08
C ARG A 48 12.82 -9.25 1.99
N VAL A 49 11.52 -9.30 2.08
CA VAL A 49 10.79 -8.55 3.09
C VAL A 49 11.05 -9.23 4.43
N ASN A 50 11.74 -8.54 5.33
CA ASN A 50 11.85 -8.95 6.73
C ASN A 50 10.55 -8.58 7.47
N ILE A 51 9.44 -9.24 7.13
CA ILE A 51 8.36 -9.34 8.10
C ILE A 51 8.85 -10.34 9.13
N ASP A 52 8.83 -9.93 10.39
CA ASP A 52 9.22 -10.82 11.48
C ASP A 52 8.34 -12.08 11.43
N SER A 53 8.95 -13.21 11.09
CA SER A 53 8.24 -14.48 10.98
C SER A 53 7.58 -14.91 12.30
N SER A 54 7.97 -14.30 13.42
CA SER A 54 7.30 -14.45 14.71
C SER A 54 5.93 -13.78 14.75
N LEU A 55 5.76 -12.67 14.02
CA LEU A 55 4.48 -11.97 13.87
C LEU A 55 3.48 -12.80 13.05
N ILE A 56 3.96 -13.45 12.00
CA ILE A 56 3.11 -14.25 11.08
C ILE A 56 2.51 -15.46 11.83
N ARG A 57 3.31 -16.13 12.66
CA ARG A 57 2.89 -17.37 13.34
C ARG A 57 2.06 -17.17 14.61
N ALA A 58 2.19 -16.00 15.24
CA ALA A 58 1.52 -15.72 16.53
C ALA A 58 0.16 -15.01 16.38
N LYS A 59 -0.18 -14.54 15.17
CA LYS A 59 -1.25 -13.58 14.99
C LYS A 59 -1.96 -13.91 13.67
N ASP A 60 -3.20 -14.26 13.63
CA ASP A 60 -4.08 -14.53 12.47
C ASP A 60 -3.83 -13.63 11.22
N ILE A 61 -2.56 -13.59 10.74
CA ILE A 61 -2.10 -12.82 9.59
C ILE A 61 -1.89 -13.77 8.42
N GLU A 62 -2.64 -13.56 7.35
CA GLU A 62 -2.49 -14.28 6.08
C GLU A 62 -1.61 -13.44 5.15
N ILE A 63 -0.43 -13.95 4.77
CA ILE A 63 0.50 -13.25 3.89
C ILE A 63 0.58 -13.95 2.54
N GLU A 64 0.43 -13.17 1.47
CA GLU A 64 0.72 -13.56 0.10
C GLU A 64 1.89 -12.73 -0.42
N GLU A 65 3.01 -13.39 -0.74
CA GLU A 65 4.19 -12.75 -1.32
C GLU A 65 4.14 -12.88 -2.84
N LEU A 66 4.26 -11.75 -3.53
CA LEU A 66 4.36 -11.72 -4.99
C LEU A 66 5.81 -11.52 -5.42
N ASN A 67 6.41 -12.57 -5.96
CA ASN A 67 7.85 -12.60 -6.26
C ASN A 67 8.28 -11.83 -7.53
N ASP A 68 7.36 -11.26 -8.31
CA ASP A 68 7.63 -10.72 -9.65
C ASP A 68 7.53 -9.18 -9.80
N GLY A 69 7.75 -8.45 -8.76
CA GLY A 69 8.26 -7.07 -8.81
C GLY A 69 7.37 -5.92 -9.26
N GLN A 70 6.15 -6.09 -9.80
CA GLN A 70 5.25 -4.96 -10.10
C GLN A 70 3.76 -5.34 -10.10
N VAL A 71 3.06 -5.05 -9.01
CA VAL A 71 1.60 -5.24 -8.88
C VAL A 71 0.81 -4.54 -9.99
N PHE A 72 1.30 -3.44 -10.52
CA PHE A 72 0.60 -2.63 -11.52
C PHE A 72 1.11 -2.82 -12.95
N CYS A 73 2.03 -3.74 -13.21
CA CYS A 73 2.36 -4.10 -14.59
C CYS A 73 1.23 -4.95 -15.21
N SER A 74 0.84 -4.66 -16.43
CA SER A 74 -0.23 -5.37 -17.14
C SER A 74 0.01 -6.89 -17.29
N CYS A 75 1.27 -7.33 -17.20
CA CYS A 75 1.66 -8.75 -17.25
C CYS A 75 1.55 -9.47 -15.89
N LEU A 76 1.46 -8.75 -14.76
CA LEU A 76 1.46 -9.30 -13.39
C LEU A 76 0.17 -9.03 -12.61
N SER A 77 -0.78 -8.28 -13.19
CA SER A 77 -2.09 -8.07 -12.60
C SER A 77 -2.85 -9.37 -12.35
N GLY A 78 -2.55 -10.45 -13.09
CA GLY A 78 -3.11 -11.78 -12.89
C GLY A 78 -2.79 -12.35 -11.52
N ASN A 79 -1.50 -12.45 -11.17
CA ASN A 79 -1.05 -13.02 -9.88
C ASN A 79 -1.58 -12.21 -8.70
N PHE A 80 -1.61 -10.87 -8.84
CA PHE A 80 -2.17 -9.99 -7.81
C PHE A 80 -3.68 -10.20 -7.62
N LEU A 81 -4.44 -10.30 -8.71
CA LEU A 81 -5.87 -10.59 -8.64
C LEU A 81 -6.13 -11.99 -8.07
N GLU A 82 -5.31 -13.00 -8.43
CA GLU A 82 -5.40 -14.34 -7.86
C GLU A 82 -5.15 -14.33 -6.34
N ALA A 83 -4.14 -13.63 -5.86
CA ALA A 83 -3.86 -13.48 -4.43
C ALA A 83 -5.07 -12.85 -3.70
N LEU A 84 -5.66 -11.78 -4.24
CA LEU A 84 -6.86 -11.18 -3.66
C LEU A 84 -8.08 -12.11 -3.70
N VAL A 85 -8.24 -12.92 -4.76
CA VAL A 85 -9.31 -13.93 -4.83
C VAL A 85 -9.08 -15.05 -3.81
N LEU A 86 -7.84 -15.44 -3.53
CA LEU A 86 -7.52 -16.41 -2.48
C LEU A 86 -7.83 -15.84 -1.09
N LEU A 87 -7.41 -14.61 -0.81
CA LEU A 87 -7.72 -13.92 0.45
C LEU A 87 -9.22 -13.70 0.64
N ALA A 88 -10.01 -13.53 -0.43
CA ALA A 88 -11.47 -13.39 -0.33
C ALA A 88 -12.17 -14.65 0.21
N LYS A 89 -11.50 -15.81 0.23
CA LYS A 89 -12.01 -17.06 0.83
C LYS A 89 -11.78 -17.11 2.35
N ARG A 90 -11.03 -16.17 2.90
CA ARG A 90 -10.71 -16.07 4.33
C ARG A 90 -11.64 -15.07 5.02
N SER A 91 -11.87 -15.25 6.30
CA SER A 91 -12.63 -14.30 7.12
C SER A 91 -11.69 -13.24 7.65
N LEU A 92 -11.45 -12.18 6.85
CA LEU A 92 -10.51 -11.10 7.17
C LEU A 92 -11.28 -9.82 7.55
N ASP A 93 -10.70 -9.03 8.47
CA ASP A 93 -11.22 -7.72 8.86
C ASP A 93 -10.70 -6.61 7.92
N VAL A 94 -9.51 -6.79 7.33
CA VAL A 94 -8.89 -5.84 6.39
C VAL A 94 -7.86 -6.55 5.53
N VAL A 95 -7.66 -6.05 4.31
CA VAL A 95 -6.54 -6.43 3.45
C VAL A 95 -5.68 -5.20 3.17
N ILE A 96 -4.36 -5.33 3.37
CA ILE A 96 -3.37 -4.29 3.12
C ILE A 96 -2.43 -4.76 2.02
N VAL A 97 -2.21 -3.89 1.05
CA VAL A 97 -1.29 -4.12 -0.07
C VAL A 97 -0.12 -3.15 0.03
N GLU A 98 1.09 -3.66 0.25
CA GLU A 98 2.32 -2.90 0.11
C GLU A 98 2.80 -2.99 -1.32
N THR A 99 2.92 -1.84 -2.01
CA THR A 99 3.39 -1.79 -3.39
C THR A 99 4.91 -1.64 -3.46
N SER A 100 5.50 -2.05 -4.57
CA SER A 100 6.91 -1.75 -4.89
C SER A 100 7.16 -0.23 -4.87
N GLY A 101 8.37 0.17 -4.49
CA GLY A 101 8.79 1.58 -4.48
C GLY A 101 8.77 2.27 -5.85
N MET A 102 8.77 1.51 -6.94
CA MET A 102 8.69 1.99 -8.33
C MET A 102 7.32 1.72 -8.98
N ALA A 103 6.32 1.31 -8.19
CA ALA A 103 5.01 0.97 -8.72
C ALA A 103 4.27 2.20 -9.27
N ASN A 104 3.75 2.07 -10.50
CA ASN A 104 2.83 3.04 -11.10
C ASN A 104 1.39 2.71 -10.66
N PRO A 105 0.69 3.60 -9.94
CA PRO A 105 -0.64 3.32 -9.41
C PRO A 105 -1.78 3.48 -10.42
N PHE A 106 -1.57 4.05 -11.59
CA PHE A 106 -2.66 4.34 -12.54
C PHE A 106 -3.47 3.12 -13.02
N PRO A 107 -2.92 1.91 -13.18
CA PRO A 107 -3.71 0.73 -13.51
C PRO A 107 -4.69 0.28 -12.41
N LEU A 108 -4.57 0.80 -11.18
CA LEU A 108 -5.36 0.37 -10.01
C LEU A 108 -6.87 0.41 -10.27
N ARG A 109 -7.37 1.42 -10.99
CA ARG A 109 -8.80 1.53 -11.30
C ARG A 109 -9.32 0.31 -12.07
N ASN A 110 -8.57 -0.15 -13.08
CA ASN A 110 -8.95 -1.31 -13.87
C ASN A 110 -8.89 -2.59 -13.02
N ILE A 111 -7.82 -2.72 -12.21
CA ILE A 111 -7.65 -3.83 -11.27
C ILE A 111 -8.83 -3.91 -10.29
N LEU A 112 -9.27 -2.79 -9.72
CA LEU A 112 -10.42 -2.74 -8.81
C LEU A 112 -11.73 -3.13 -9.50
N CYS A 113 -11.91 -2.76 -10.79
CA CYS A 113 -13.07 -3.19 -11.57
C CYS A 113 -13.06 -4.71 -11.81
N ASP A 114 -11.91 -5.27 -12.17
CA ASP A 114 -11.75 -6.72 -12.37
C ASP A 114 -11.93 -7.49 -11.06
N LEU A 115 -11.35 -7.00 -9.97
CA LEU A 115 -11.50 -7.57 -8.64
C LEU A 115 -12.98 -7.61 -8.21
N LYS A 116 -13.72 -6.52 -8.45
CA LYS A 116 -15.15 -6.48 -8.14
C LYS A 116 -15.94 -7.55 -8.91
N ARG A 117 -15.60 -7.79 -10.19
CA ARG A 117 -16.23 -8.85 -11.00
C ARG A 117 -15.88 -10.25 -10.49
N LEU A 118 -14.60 -10.48 -10.18
CA LEU A 118 -14.11 -11.80 -9.76
C LEU A 118 -14.58 -12.19 -8.37
N THR A 119 -14.74 -11.23 -7.45
CA THR A 119 -15.08 -11.49 -6.04
C THR A 119 -16.52 -11.15 -5.67
N GLY A 120 -17.35 -10.71 -6.64
CA GLY A 120 -18.73 -10.32 -6.39
C GLY A 120 -18.85 -9.11 -5.46
N GLY A 121 -17.83 -8.23 -5.41
CA GLY A 121 -17.81 -7.05 -4.55
C GLY A 121 -17.40 -7.34 -3.11
N HIS A 122 -16.62 -8.40 -2.88
CA HIS A 122 -16.12 -8.78 -1.56
C HIS A 122 -15.27 -7.68 -0.89
N TYR A 123 -14.62 -6.83 -1.69
CA TYR A 123 -13.74 -5.76 -1.19
C TYR A 123 -14.33 -4.36 -1.39
N VAL A 124 -14.00 -3.45 -0.46
CA VAL A 124 -14.21 -2.01 -0.61
C VAL A 124 -12.88 -1.28 -0.55
N TYR A 125 -12.54 -0.56 -1.61
CA TYR A 125 -11.33 0.25 -1.67
C TYR A 125 -11.41 1.42 -0.68
N GLN A 126 -10.45 1.50 0.25
CA GLN A 126 -10.37 2.53 1.30
C GLN A 126 -9.38 3.64 0.96
N GLY A 127 -8.61 3.45 -0.10
CA GLY A 127 -7.63 4.44 -0.51
C GLY A 127 -6.20 3.91 -0.54
N MET A 128 -5.31 4.82 -0.91
CA MET A 128 -3.87 4.64 -0.96
C MET A 128 -3.20 5.66 -0.04
N ILE A 129 -2.21 5.21 0.70
CA ILE A 129 -1.35 6.04 1.54
C ILE A 129 0.04 6.08 0.89
N ALA A 130 0.52 7.27 0.53
CA ALA A 130 1.90 7.45 0.08
C ALA A 130 2.81 7.89 1.23
N LEU A 131 3.94 7.21 1.38
CA LEU A 131 5.01 7.62 2.30
C LEU A 131 6.08 8.37 1.54
N ILE A 132 6.45 9.52 2.08
CA ILE A 132 7.47 10.42 1.54
C ILE A 132 8.64 10.47 2.52
N ASP A 133 9.85 10.27 1.97
CA ASP A 133 11.12 10.54 2.65
C ASP A 133 11.56 11.97 2.32
N PRO A 134 11.67 12.87 3.31
CA PRO A 134 11.98 14.28 3.06
C PRO A 134 13.39 14.53 2.52
N GLU A 135 14.36 13.62 2.74
CA GLU A 135 15.72 13.79 2.23
C GLU A 135 15.80 13.68 0.70
N SER A 136 14.96 12.85 0.09
CA SER A 136 15.07 12.52 -1.33
C SER A 136 13.87 12.97 -2.18
N PHE A 137 12.74 13.30 -1.56
CA PHE A 137 11.48 13.50 -2.27
C PHE A 137 11.53 14.61 -3.31
N LEU A 138 12.13 15.78 -3.00
CA LEU A 138 12.12 16.92 -3.90
C LEU A 138 12.89 16.65 -5.19
N ASP A 139 13.96 15.88 -5.11
CA ASP A 139 14.76 15.49 -6.28
C ASP A 139 14.05 14.36 -7.04
N LEU A 140 13.59 13.33 -6.33
CA LEU A 140 12.95 12.18 -6.94
C LEU A 140 11.64 12.51 -7.66
N VAL A 141 10.85 13.45 -7.15
CA VAL A 141 9.57 13.83 -7.75
C VAL A 141 9.74 14.60 -9.07
N GLU A 142 10.92 15.15 -9.34
CA GLU A 142 11.26 15.80 -10.60
C GLU A 142 11.84 14.81 -11.62
N ASP A 143 12.58 13.80 -11.15
CA ASP A 143 13.30 12.86 -12.00
C ASP A 143 12.53 11.56 -12.27
N ILE A 144 11.60 11.15 -11.38
CA ILE A 144 10.95 9.85 -11.44
C ILE A 144 9.43 10.00 -11.47
N ASN A 145 8.83 9.78 -12.62
CA ASN A 145 7.38 9.87 -12.82
C ASN A 145 6.56 9.04 -11.81
N ALA A 146 7.06 7.85 -11.45
CA ALA A 146 6.36 6.99 -10.50
C ALA A 146 6.17 7.66 -9.13
N VAL A 147 7.11 8.51 -8.68
CA VAL A 147 6.99 9.24 -7.41
C VAL A 147 5.88 10.29 -7.48
N GLU A 148 5.82 11.04 -8.57
CA GLU A 148 4.74 12.01 -8.82
C GLU A 148 3.38 11.31 -8.90
N GLU A 149 3.28 10.23 -9.65
CA GLU A 149 2.07 9.44 -9.83
C GLU A 149 1.57 8.84 -8.52
N GLN A 150 2.47 8.38 -7.64
CA GLN A 150 2.13 7.90 -6.30
C GLN A 150 1.51 9.00 -5.43
N VAL A 151 2.03 10.22 -5.50
CA VAL A 151 1.44 11.39 -4.79
C VAL A 151 0.05 11.72 -5.35
N ILE A 152 -0.09 11.78 -6.68
CA ILE A 152 -1.34 12.11 -7.35
C ILE A 152 -2.45 11.09 -7.02
N ALA A 153 -2.13 9.80 -7.00
CA ALA A 153 -3.09 8.72 -6.80
C ALA A 153 -3.49 8.51 -5.33
N SER A 154 -2.76 9.08 -4.37
CA SER A 154 -2.96 8.79 -2.95
C SER A 154 -4.00 9.69 -2.31
N GLN A 155 -4.85 9.11 -1.45
CA GLN A 155 -5.83 9.86 -0.65
C GLN A 155 -5.22 10.43 0.63
N ARG A 156 -4.12 9.84 1.10
CA ARG A 156 -3.36 10.32 2.27
C ARG A 156 -1.88 10.31 1.96
N ILE A 157 -1.15 11.31 2.49
CA ILE A 157 0.29 11.41 2.32
C ILE A 157 0.93 11.59 3.69
N ILE A 158 1.86 10.71 4.00
CA ILE A 158 2.63 10.74 5.25
C ILE A 158 4.06 11.16 4.91
N ILE A 159 4.50 12.31 5.42
CA ILE A 159 5.90 12.69 5.41
C ILE A 159 6.54 11.98 6.60
N ASN A 160 7.29 10.93 6.32
CA ASN A 160 7.99 10.12 7.32
C ASN A 160 9.37 10.71 7.61
N LYS A 161 10.06 10.27 8.66
CA LYS A 161 11.43 10.69 9.02
C LYS A 161 11.61 12.22 9.04
N ILE A 162 10.63 12.94 9.57
CA ILE A 162 10.63 14.41 9.59
C ILE A 162 11.81 15.01 10.34
N GLU A 163 12.44 14.23 11.22
CA GLU A 163 13.65 14.57 11.96
C GLU A 163 14.90 14.73 11.06
N LEU A 164 14.86 14.24 9.83
CA LEU A 164 15.96 14.31 8.85
C LEU A 164 15.91 15.58 7.98
N ALA A 165 14.90 16.43 8.15
CA ALA A 165 14.74 17.63 7.34
C ALA A 165 14.44 18.85 8.20
N ASP A 166 14.90 20.01 7.75
CA ASP A 166 14.58 21.29 8.38
C ASP A 166 13.17 21.79 8.03
N GLY A 167 12.75 22.84 8.72
CA GLY A 167 11.41 23.40 8.53
C GLY A 167 11.17 23.99 7.14
N GLU A 168 12.21 24.53 6.49
CA GLU A 168 12.13 25.06 5.13
C GLU A 168 11.92 23.96 4.10
N THR A 169 12.70 22.88 4.19
CA THR A 169 12.55 21.69 3.35
C THR A 169 11.16 21.09 3.51
N LEU A 170 10.66 20.91 4.74
CA LEU A 170 9.31 20.42 4.99
C LEU A 170 8.23 21.32 4.40
N ALA A 171 8.41 22.65 4.45
CA ALA A 171 7.48 23.59 3.83
C ALA A 171 7.44 23.48 2.31
N ARG A 172 8.61 23.31 1.65
CA ARG A 172 8.74 23.07 0.21
C ARG A 172 8.05 21.75 -0.19
N ILE A 173 8.27 20.68 0.54
CA ILE A 173 7.63 19.37 0.33
C ILE A 173 6.11 19.52 0.40
N ARG A 174 5.58 20.11 1.46
CA ARG A 174 4.12 20.33 1.61
C ARG A 174 3.55 21.17 0.47
N LYS A 175 4.29 22.19 0.02
CA LYS A 175 3.88 22.99 -1.15
C LYS A 175 3.82 22.15 -2.43
N LYS A 176 4.85 21.33 -2.70
CA LYS A 176 4.90 20.44 -3.87
C LYS A 176 3.74 19.43 -3.83
N ILE A 177 3.50 18.80 -2.68
CA ILE A 177 2.37 17.87 -2.49
C ILE A 177 1.04 18.54 -2.85
N ARG A 178 0.77 19.73 -2.30
CA ARG A 178 -0.47 20.47 -2.57
C ARG A 178 -0.65 20.87 -4.04
N GLN A 179 0.46 21.12 -4.74
CA GLN A 179 0.44 21.39 -6.19
C GLN A 179 0.04 20.14 -6.99
N LEU A 180 0.55 18.96 -6.60
CA LEU A 180 0.29 17.70 -7.28
C LEU A 180 -1.07 17.11 -6.90
N ASN A 181 -1.43 17.19 -5.63
CA ASN A 181 -2.65 16.61 -5.09
C ASN A 181 -3.27 17.51 -4.01
N PRO A 182 -4.09 18.50 -4.40
CA PRO A 182 -4.72 19.43 -3.46
C PRO A 182 -5.77 18.80 -2.56
N HIS A 183 -6.20 17.56 -2.85
CA HIS A 183 -7.26 16.84 -2.13
C HIS A 183 -6.72 15.78 -1.16
N ALA A 184 -5.41 15.51 -1.15
CA ALA A 184 -4.83 14.58 -0.20
C ALA A 184 -4.84 15.15 1.22
N GLY A 185 -5.15 14.26 2.20
CA GLY A 185 -5.08 14.55 3.63
C GLY A 185 -3.72 14.25 4.22
#